data_6a57486060ce46b9597832fbdd0508c9
#
_entry.id   6a57486060ce46b9597832fbdd0508c9
#
_cell.length_a   1.000
_cell.length_b   1.000
_cell.length_c   1.000
_cell.angle_alpha   90.00
_cell.angle_beta   90.00
_cell.angle_gamma   90.00
#
_symmetry.space_group_name_H-M   'P 1'
#
loop_
_entity.id
_entity.type
_entity.pdbx_description
1 polymer ?
#
loop_
_entity_poly.entity_id
_entity_poly.type
_entity_poly.pdbx_seq_one_letter_code
_entity_poly.pdbx_strand_id
1 'polypeptide(L)'
;MAPPVDTEHASPIHELETRAHALAARMPSLLVAARRVSHTVAHGIHGRRRRGPGETFWQFRHFESGDSADTVDWRRSASSDHLYVREREWEAAHTVWMWVDQSLSMAFRSHLSASPKADRAIVLALAMSELLVLGGERVGLIGGRPRTGRMATNQVALGLARRALNASDEDASLPPTSPLGAFSEVVLFSDFLEPLEQLTPRLEHLAVQGVRGHLVQVLDPAEESLPYTGRTEFTASETGERMIAGRAESLREKYHARMVAHREALMDELRRLKWSLLVHHTDRPPEEPLLTLHARLAGLEHDYRYRPPAEGLDDDIAPAGAA
;
A
#
# COMPACT_ATOMS: atom_id res chain seq x y z
N MET A 1 -55.67 2.83 -4.84
CA MET A 1 -54.88 3.48 -3.75
C MET A 1 -53.93 2.43 -3.26
N ALA A 2 -52.70 2.44 -3.80
CA ALA A 2 -51.63 1.53 -3.39
C ALA A 2 -50.92 2.14 -2.19
N PRO A 3 -50.47 1.33 -1.19
CA PRO A 3 -49.76 1.85 -0.04
C PRO A 3 -48.36 2.32 -0.46
N PRO A 4 -47.77 3.32 0.25
CA PRO A 4 -46.43 3.74 0.01
C PRO A 4 -45.45 2.62 0.35
N VAL A 5 -44.51 2.35 -0.52
CA VAL A 5 -43.36 1.49 -0.26
C VAL A 5 -42.42 2.31 0.61
N ASP A 6 -42.44 2.04 1.91
CA ASP A 6 -41.40 2.52 2.84
C ASP A 6 -40.08 1.90 2.42
N THR A 7 -39.25 2.67 1.71
CA THR A 7 -37.84 2.41 1.59
C THR A 7 -37.23 2.71 2.94
N GLU A 8 -37.12 1.71 3.81
CA GLU A 8 -36.28 1.76 5.00
C GLU A 8 -34.84 2.13 4.56
N HIS A 9 -34.47 3.38 4.76
CA HIS A 9 -33.06 3.77 4.74
C HIS A 9 -32.41 3.06 5.92
N ALA A 10 -31.64 2.01 5.61
CA ALA A 10 -30.80 1.36 6.60
C ALA A 10 -29.97 2.45 7.32
N SER A 11 -29.94 2.41 8.65
CA SER A 11 -29.14 3.32 9.44
C SER A 11 -27.67 3.23 8.99
N PRO A 12 -26.92 4.31 8.84
CA PRO A 12 -25.49 4.31 8.48
C PRO A 12 -24.68 3.31 9.32
N ILE A 13 -25.01 3.17 10.59
CA ILE A 13 -24.40 2.17 11.50
C ILE A 13 -24.62 0.74 11.02
N HIS A 14 -25.82 0.41 10.54
CA HIS A 14 -26.14 -0.94 10.06
C HIS A 14 -25.40 -1.27 8.76
N GLU A 15 -25.19 -0.30 7.89
CA GLU A 15 -24.37 -0.47 6.68
C GLU A 15 -22.91 -0.72 7.03
N LEU A 16 -22.36 0.01 7.99
CA LEU A 16 -21.00 -0.16 8.49
C LEU A 16 -20.81 -1.55 9.13
N GLU A 17 -21.72 -1.98 9.99
CA GLU A 17 -21.68 -3.30 10.60
C GLU A 17 -21.74 -4.41 9.53
N THR A 18 -22.62 -4.27 8.55
CA THR A 18 -22.75 -5.24 7.45
C THR A 18 -21.47 -5.33 6.62
N ARG A 19 -20.82 -4.19 6.31
CA ARG A 19 -19.56 -4.14 5.58
C ARG A 19 -18.42 -4.74 6.37
N ALA A 20 -18.34 -4.45 7.66
CA ALA A 20 -17.33 -4.98 8.54
C ALA A 20 -17.43 -6.51 8.69
N HIS A 21 -18.64 -7.04 8.84
CA HIS A 21 -18.88 -8.48 8.83
C HIS A 21 -18.53 -9.11 7.47
N ALA A 22 -18.88 -8.46 6.37
CA ALA A 22 -18.55 -8.92 5.02
C ALA A 22 -17.02 -8.94 4.80
N LEU A 23 -16.28 -7.95 5.29
CA LEU A 23 -14.81 -7.94 5.23
C LEU A 23 -14.20 -9.05 6.10
N ALA A 24 -14.69 -9.21 7.32
CA ALA A 24 -14.23 -10.27 8.22
C ALA A 24 -14.44 -11.66 7.61
N ALA A 25 -15.58 -11.89 6.94
CA ALA A 25 -15.86 -13.14 6.23
C ALA A 25 -14.93 -13.38 5.04
N ARG A 26 -14.47 -12.33 4.35
CA ARG A 26 -13.53 -12.41 3.21
C ARG A 26 -12.06 -12.47 3.63
N MET A 27 -11.72 -12.10 4.85
CA MET A 27 -10.34 -12.03 5.31
C MET A 27 -9.54 -13.31 5.10
N PRO A 28 -10.08 -14.54 5.33
CA PRO A 28 -9.33 -15.76 5.04
C PRO A 28 -8.94 -15.92 3.57
N SER A 29 -9.83 -15.56 2.63
CA SER A 29 -9.54 -15.62 1.20
C SER A 29 -8.53 -14.57 0.77
N LEU A 30 -8.58 -13.37 1.34
CA LEU A 30 -7.61 -12.30 1.12
C LEU A 30 -6.21 -12.70 1.64
N LEU A 31 -6.13 -13.36 2.79
CA LEU A 31 -4.88 -13.92 3.31
C LEU A 31 -4.28 -14.99 2.38
N VAL A 32 -5.10 -15.87 1.83
CA VAL A 32 -4.65 -16.88 0.85
C VAL A 32 -4.14 -16.22 -0.41
N ALA A 33 -4.86 -15.22 -0.93
CA ALA A 33 -4.42 -14.44 -2.09
C ALA A 33 -3.10 -13.72 -1.81
N ALA A 34 -2.97 -13.06 -0.66
CA ALA A 34 -1.76 -12.36 -0.24
C ALA A 34 -0.55 -13.30 -0.17
N ARG A 35 -0.70 -14.49 0.42
CA ARG A 35 0.36 -15.50 0.48
C ARG A 35 0.77 -15.98 -0.91
N ARG A 36 -0.17 -16.19 -1.82
CA ARG A 36 0.16 -16.56 -3.20
C ARG A 36 1.01 -15.48 -3.86
N VAL A 37 0.60 -14.23 -3.75
CA VAL A 37 1.31 -13.08 -4.32
C VAL A 37 2.70 -12.94 -3.69
N SER A 38 2.83 -13.00 -2.36
CA SER A 38 4.13 -12.90 -1.67
C SER A 38 5.07 -14.02 -2.07
N HIS A 39 4.58 -15.26 -2.19
CA HIS A 39 5.39 -16.38 -2.69
C HIS A 39 5.89 -16.16 -4.12
N THR A 40 5.04 -15.66 -5.01
CA THR A 40 5.44 -15.36 -6.40
C THR A 40 6.55 -14.32 -6.41
N VAL A 41 6.40 -13.23 -5.64
CA VAL A 41 7.41 -12.17 -5.54
C VAL A 41 8.70 -12.70 -4.90
N ALA A 42 8.61 -13.45 -3.80
CA ALA A 42 9.78 -14.02 -3.13
C ALA A 42 10.60 -14.93 -4.06
N HIS A 43 9.96 -15.77 -4.87
CA HIS A 43 10.65 -16.59 -5.87
C HIS A 43 11.31 -15.74 -6.96
N GLY A 44 10.67 -14.66 -7.40
CA GLY A 44 11.24 -13.72 -8.37
C GLY A 44 12.46 -12.97 -7.81
N ILE A 45 12.47 -12.66 -6.52
CA ILE A 45 13.61 -12.04 -5.84
C ILE A 45 14.77 -13.03 -5.69
N HIS A 46 14.51 -14.28 -5.33
CA HIS A 46 15.53 -15.33 -5.16
C HIS A 46 16.20 -15.77 -6.45
N GLY A 47 15.54 -15.60 -7.60
CA GLY A 47 16.16 -15.84 -8.92
C GLY A 47 17.34 -14.91 -9.20
N ARG A 48 17.45 -13.79 -8.52
CA ARG A 48 18.61 -12.90 -8.48
C ARG A 48 19.35 -13.15 -7.17
N ARG A 49 20.21 -14.17 -7.14
CA ARG A 49 21.07 -14.48 -5.98
C ARG A 49 21.78 -13.22 -5.48
N ARG A 50 21.17 -12.52 -4.51
CA ARG A 50 21.88 -11.65 -3.58
C ARG A 50 21.92 -12.39 -2.25
N ARG A 51 23.12 -12.45 -1.68
CA ARG A 51 23.35 -12.89 -0.31
C ARG A 51 22.45 -12.05 0.57
N GLY A 52 21.40 -12.65 1.13
CA GLY A 52 20.54 -12.00 2.09
C GLY A 52 21.22 -12.00 3.47
N PRO A 53 20.84 -11.08 4.37
CA PRO A 53 21.39 -10.96 5.71
C PRO A 53 20.94 -12.15 6.55
N GLY A 54 21.77 -13.17 6.60
CA GLY A 54 21.85 -14.04 7.74
C GLY A 54 22.85 -13.43 8.70
N GLU A 55 22.98 -13.88 9.94
CA GLU A 55 23.98 -13.44 10.93
C GLU A 55 25.36 -13.23 10.30
N THR A 56 25.52 -12.15 9.56
CA THR A 56 26.60 -11.95 8.62
C THR A 56 27.73 -11.27 9.36
N PHE A 57 28.81 -12.01 9.42
CA PHE A 57 30.15 -11.52 9.57
C PHE A 57 30.33 -10.26 8.68
N TRP A 58 30.45 -9.09 9.32
CA TRP A 58 30.69 -7.84 8.61
C TRP A 58 32.16 -7.72 8.21
N GLN A 59 33.05 -7.71 9.19
CA GLN A 59 34.49 -7.66 8.97
C GLN A 59 35.27 -8.10 10.22
N PHE A 60 36.56 -8.37 10.01
CA PHE A 60 37.50 -8.44 11.10
C PHE A 60 38.19 -7.09 11.25
N ARG A 61 38.20 -6.54 12.45
CA ARG A 61 39.09 -5.42 12.80
C ARG A 61 40.13 -5.86 13.82
N HIS A 62 41.17 -5.07 13.94
CA HIS A 62 42.16 -5.31 15.02
C HIS A 62 41.53 -5.06 16.38
N PHE A 63 41.95 -5.86 17.36
CA PHE A 63 41.59 -5.72 18.77
C PHE A 63 42.16 -4.41 19.32
N GLU A 64 41.32 -3.62 19.96
CA GLU A 64 41.69 -2.37 20.63
C GLU A 64 41.55 -2.49 22.17
N SER A 65 42.32 -1.67 22.91
CA SER A 65 42.20 -1.64 24.36
C SER A 65 40.83 -1.11 24.77
N GLY A 66 39.97 -2.02 25.20
CA GLY A 66 38.54 -1.74 25.52
C GLY A 66 37.59 -2.78 24.98
N ASP A 67 38.03 -3.60 24.04
CA ASP A 67 37.23 -4.70 23.52
C ASP A 67 37.14 -5.84 24.53
N SER A 68 36.00 -6.50 24.57
CA SER A 68 35.83 -7.71 25.40
C SER A 68 36.53 -8.92 24.78
N ALA A 69 37.19 -9.72 25.59
CA ALA A 69 37.91 -10.91 25.14
C ALA A 69 37.03 -11.97 24.47
N ASP A 70 35.74 -11.95 24.75
CA ASP A 70 34.73 -12.87 24.18
C ASP A 70 34.42 -12.50 22.70
N THR A 71 34.78 -11.28 22.23
CA THR A 71 34.59 -10.85 20.87
C THR A 71 35.75 -11.23 19.96
N VAL A 72 36.85 -11.75 20.51
CA VAL A 72 38.05 -12.14 19.77
C VAL A 72 37.78 -13.42 18.95
N ASP A 73 38.05 -13.38 17.65
CA ASP A 73 38.11 -14.59 16.82
C ASP A 73 39.46 -15.28 16.97
N TRP A 74 39.54 -16.18 17.91
CA TRP A 74 40.77 -16.93 18.25
C TRP A 74 41.28 -17.76 17.07
N ARG A 75 40.40 -18.24 16.20
CA ARG A 75 40.77 -19.04 15.04
C ARG A 75 41.54 -18.22 14.00
N ARG A 76 41.09 -16.99 13.74
CA ARG A 76 41.77 -16.09 12.82
C ARG A 76 43.03 -15.49 13.47
N SER A 77 42.96 -15.14 14.71
CA SER A 77 44.09 -14.56 15.49
C SER A 77 45.24 -15.55 15.62
N ALA A 78 44.97 -16.85 15.67
CA ALA A 78 46.01 -17.90 15.76
C ALA A 78 46.92 -18.00 14.53
N SER A 79 46.50 -17.45 13.40
CA SER A 79 47.29 -17.42 12.14
C SER A 79 47.92 -16.06 11.85
N SER A 80 47.97 -15.15 12.83
CA SER A 80 48.43 -13.77 12.66
C SER A 80 49.09 -13.29 13.96
N ASP A 81 49.99 -12.31 13.85
CA ASP A 81 50.62 -11.64 15.00
C ASP A 81 49.67 -10.61 15.67
N HIS A 82 48.44 -10.48 15.17
CA HIS A 82 47.45 -9.53 15.66
C HIS A 82 46.17 -10.26 16.10
N LEU A 83 45.57 -9.77 17.18
CA LEU A 83 44.23 -10.20 17.59
C LEU A 83 43.16 -9.56 16.72
N TYR A 84 42.23 -10.36 16.28
CA TYR A 84 41.08 -9.91 15.47
C TYR A 84 39.80 -10.04 16.27
N VAL A 85 39.01 -8.96 16.24
CA VAL A 85 37.63 -8.92 16.75
C VAL A 85 36.69 -9.16 15.58
N ARG A 86 35.72 -10.03 15.83
CA ARG A 86 34.63 -10.28 14.88
C ARG A 86 33.55 -9.22 15.06
N GLU A 87 33.52 -8.21 14.21
CA GLU A 87 32.41 -7.29 14.16
C GLU A 87 31.20 -7.97 13.53
N ARG A 88 30.10 -7.99 14.28
CA ARG A 88 28.80 -8.36 13.77
C ARG A 88 28.06 -7.09 13.44
N GLU A 89 27.49 -7.01 12.25
CA GLU A 89 26.54 -5.96 11.94
C GLU A 89 25.28 -6.20 12.78
N TRP A 90 24.98 -5.28 13.68
CA TRP A 90 23.75 -5.33 14.44
C TRP A 90 22.64 -4.77 13.55
N GLU A 91 22.08 -5.60 12.69
CA GLU A 91 20.83 -5.28 12.01
C GLU A 91 19.71 -5.22 13.06
N ALA A 92 19.47 -4.03 13.57
CA ALA A 92 18.25 -3.78 14.28
C ALA A 92 17.09 -4.01 13.31
N ALA A 93 16.24 -5.01 13.57
CA ALA A 93 15.09 -5.32 12.74
C ALA A 93 14.31 -4.03 12.44
N HIS A 94 14.25 -3.66 11.17
CA HIS A 94 13.59 -2.46 10.72
C HIS A 94 12.08 -2.58 10.99
N THR A 95 11.43 -1.48 11.34
CA THR A 95 9.99 -1.50 11.62
C THR A 95 9.25 -0.82 10.48
N VAL A 96 8.32 -1.56 9.88
CA VAL A 96 7.45 -1.05 8.83
C VAL A 96 6.01 -1.01 9.34
N TRP A 97 5.45 0.19 9.34
CA TRP A 97 4.08 0.43 9.72
C TRP A 97 3.20 0.44 8.48
N MET A 98 2.00 -0.09 8.61
CA MET A 98 1.04 -0.12 7.51
C MET A 98 -0.26 0.55 7.92
N TRP A 99 -0.88 1.18 6.95
CA TRP A 99 -2.24 1.66 7.05
C TRP A 99 -2.95 1.36 5.73
N VAL A 100 -4.19 0.92 5.82
CA VAL A 100 -5.07 0.66 4.69
C VAL A 100 -6.34 1.46 4.91
N ASP A 101 -6.66 2.25 3.93
CA ASP A 101 -7.91 2.98 3.84
C ASP A 101 -9.08 2.01 3.69
N GLN A 102 -10.09 2.18 4.51
CA GLN A 102 -11.31 1.38 4.55
C GLN A 102 -12.59 2.21 4.39
N SER A 103 -12.44 3.43 3.87
CA SER A 103 -13.54 4.34 3.56
C SER A 103 -14.50 3.77 2.51
N LEU A 104 -15.61 4.47 2.32
CA LEU A 104 -16.62 4.06 1.34
C LEU A 104 -16.10 4.15 -0.09
N SER A 105 -15.22 5.10 -0.40
CA SER A 105 -14.60 5.23 -1.72
C SER A 105 -13.82 3.98 -2.11
N MET A 106 -13.15 3.34 -1.14
CA MET A 106 -12.37 2.13 -1.36
C MET A 106 -13.24 0.89 -1.65
N ALA A 107 -14.54 0.92 -1.38
CA ALA A 107 -15.46 -0.15 -1.76
C ALA A 107 -15.79 -0.15 -3.26
N PHE A 108 -15.41 0.88 -3.99
CA PHE A 108 -15.69 1.01 -5.41
C PHE A 108 -15.03 -0.10 -6.23
N ARG A 109 -15.79 -0.58 -7.21
CA ARG A 109 -15.37 -1.55 -8.22
C ARG A 109 -16.17 -1.32 -9.49
N SER A 110 -15.51 -1.09 -10.60
CA SER A 110 -16.15 -1.06 -11.93
C SER A 110 -16.21 -2.46 -12.55
N HIS A 111 -16.82 -2.53 -13.73
CA HIS A 111 -16.81 -3.75 -14.55
C HIS A 111 -15.43 -4.07 -15.15
N LEU A 112 -14.48 -3.14 -15.10
CA LEU A 112 -13.12 -3.31 -15.60
C LEU A 112 -12.21 -4.00 -14.58
N SER A 113 -12.67 -4.18 -13.35
CA SER A 113 -11.90 -4.79 -12.28
C SER A 113 -12.58 -6.03 -11.68
N ALA A 114 -11.77 -7.02 -11.32
CA ALA A 114 -12.24 -8.24 -10.67
C ALA A 114 -12.52 -8.05 -9.17
N SER A 115 -11.89 -7.07 -8.52
CA SER A 115 -11.96 -6.86 -7.07
C SER A 115 -12.13 -5.39 -6.71
N PRO A 116 -12.81 -5.06 -5.60
CA PRO A 116 -12.83 -3.71 -5.05
C PRO A 116 -11.42 -3.20 -4.70
N LYS A 117 -11.24 -1.87 -4.69
CA LYS A 117 -9.98 -1.23 -4.28
C LYS A 117 -9.55 -1.66 -2.88
N ALA A 118 -10.50 -1.72 -1.92
CA ALA A 118 -10.22 -2.15 -0.54
C ALA A 118 -9.63 -3.57 -0.48
N ASP A 119 -10.20 -4.53 -1.19
CA ASP A 119 -9.69 -5.91 -1.21
C ASP A 119 -8.28 -5.96 -1.80
N ARG A 120 -8.03 -5.20 -2.88
CA ARG A 120 -6.71 -5.10 -3.49
C ARG A 120 -5.69 -4.48 -2.54
N ALA A 121 -6.03 -3.39 -1.87
CA ALA A 121 -5.19 -2.74 -0.88
C ALA A 121 -4.85 -3.67 0.30
N ILE A 122 -5.83 -4.41 0.81
CA ILE A 122 -5.63 -5.41 1.87
C ILE A 122 -4.70 -6.53 1.40
N VAL A 123 -4.90 -7.07 0.18
CA VAL A 123 -4.01 -8.11 -0.37
C VAL A 123 -2.58 -7.60 -0.47
N LEU A 124 -2.36 -6.37 -0.95
CA LEU A 124 -1.04 -5.75 -1.06
C LEU A 124 -0.39 -5.57 0.33
N ALA A 125 -1.13 -5.05 1.30
CA ALA A 125 -0.64 -4.85 2.66
C ALA A 125 -0.26 -6.17 3.34
N LEU A 126 -1.09 -7.21 3.22
CA LEU A 126 -0.83 -8.52 3.80
C LEU A 126 0.33 -9.25 3.10
N ALA A 127 0.41 -9.14 1.77
CA ALA A 127 1.51 -9.74 0.99
C ALA A 127 2.85 -9.05 1.32
N MET A 128 2.85 -7.72 1.46
CA MET A 128 4.02 -6.98 1.91
C MET A 128 4.41 -7.35 3.34
N SER A 129 3.44 -7.50 4.25
CA SER A 129 3.71 -7.98 5.61
C SER A 129 4.41 -9.33 5.61
N GLU A 130 3.95 -10.27 4.79
CA GLU A 130 4.55 -11.61 4.66
C GLU A 130 5.99 -11.52 4.15
N LEU A 131 6.25 -10.72 3.10
CA LEU A 131 7.59 -10.53 2.54
C LEU A 131 8.56 -9.93 3.55
N LEU A 132 8.14 -8.89 4.27
CA LEU A 132 8.96 -8.23 5.29
C LEU A 132 9.27 -9.17 6.46
N VAL A 133 8.28 -9.94 6.92
CA VAL A 133 8.47 -10.93 7.98
C VAL A 133 9.42 -12.04 7.56
N LEU A 134 9.37 -12.48 6.30
CA LEU A 134 10.35 -13.42 5.73
C LEU A 134 11.77 -12.84 5.69
N GLY A 135 11.89 -11.51 5.52
CA GLY A 135 13.15 -10.77 5.61
C GLY A 135 13.62 -10.51 7.06
N GLY A 136 12.85 -10.91 8.07
CA GLY A 136 13.21 -10.68 9.48
C GLY A 136 12.70 -9.34 10.06
N GLU A 137 11.99 -8.56 9.28
CA GLU A 137 11.51 -7.23 9.65
C GLU A 137 10.33 -7.27 10.63
N ARG A 138 10.08 -6.15 11.30
CA ARG A 138 8.95 -5.95 12.19
C ARG A 138 7.83 -5.23 11.43
N VAL A 139 6.63 -5.78 11.48
CA VAL A 139 5.46 -5.17 10.83
C VAL A 139 4.34 -4.90 11.82
N GLY A 140 3.60 -3.81 11.60
CA GLY A 140 2.44 -3.46 12.40
C GLY A 140 1.52 -2.48 11.68
N LEU A 141 0.28 -2.38 12.14
CA LEU A 141 -0.63 -1.31 11.72
C LEU A 141 -0.36 -0.06 12.56
N ILE A 142 -0.50 1.13 11.96
CA ILE A 142 -0.44 2.40 12.67
C ILE A 142 -1.46 2.38 13.82
N GLY A 143 -1.03 2.76 15.02
CA GLY A 143 -1.82 2.68 16.25
C GLY A 143 -1.81 1.31 16.93
N GLY A 144 -1.13 0.30 16.34
CA GLY A 144 -0.96 -1.02 16.91
C GLY A 144 0.43 -1.25 17.53
N ARG A 145 0.80 -2.52 17.68
CA ARG A 145 2.14 -2.94 18.11
C ARG A 145 2.82 -3.72 16.99
N PRO A 146 4.06 -3.35 16.59
CA PRO A 146 4.78 -4.08 15.56
C PRO A 146 5.21 -5.46 16.09
N ARG A 147 5.23 -6.44 15.21
CA ARG A 147 5.54 -7.83 15.50
C ARG A 147 6.51 -8.39 14.47
N THR A 148 7.24 -9.44 14.86
CA THR A 148 8.05 -10.27 13.98
C THR A 148 7.48 -11.68 13.88
N GLY A 149 8.02 -12.48 12.98
CA GLY A 149 7.71 -13.90 12.86
C GLY A 149 6.32 -14.19 12.25
N ARG A 150 6.03 -15.48 12.10
CA ARG A 150 4.87 -16.01 11.35
C ARG A 150 3.49 -15.46 11.75
N MET A 151 3.34 -15.03 13.00
CA MET A 151 2.07 -14.51 13.52
C MET A 151 1.84 -13.03 13.17
N ALA A 152 2.87 -12.31 12.70
CA ALA A 152 2.76 -10.88 12.47
C ALA A 152 1.74 -10.54 11.37
N THR A 153 1.78 -11.23 10.23
CA THR A 153 0.81 -11.04 9.14
C THR A 153 -0.63 -11.32 9.59
N ASN A 154 -0.84 -12.37 10.40
CA ASN A 154 -2.17 -12.66 10.95
C ASN A 154 -2.64 -11.57 11.92
N GLN A 155 -1.73 -10.95 12.69
CA GLN A 155 -2.06 -9.80 13.54
C GLN A 155 -2.43 -8.55 12.74
N VAL A 156 -1.74 -8.33 11.61
CA VAL A 156 -2.11 -7.26 10.66
C VAL A 156 -3.51 -7.52 10.10
N ALA A 157 -3.80 -8.73 9.63
CA ALA A 157 -5.12 -9.11 9.11
C ALA A 157 -6.23 -8.93 10.16
N LEU A 158 -6.00 -9.38 11.40
CA LEU A 158 -6.94 -9.22 12.50
C LEU A 158 -7.15 -7.74 12.85
N GLY A 159 -6.09 -6.94 12.81
CA GLY A 159 -6.15 -5.50 13.04
C GLY A 159 -6.98 -4.78 11.97
N LEU A 160 -6.82 -5.14 10.69
CA LEU A 160 -7.62 -4.60 9.60
C LEU A 160 -9.11 -4.97 9.76
N ALA A 161 -9.40 -6.23 10.10
CA ALA A 161 -10.78 -6.65 10.34
C ALA A 161 -11.43 -5.90 11.51
N ARG A 162 -10.70 -5.70 12.62
CA ARG A 162 -11.18 -4.94 13.78
C ARG A 162 -11.39 -3.47 13.46
N ARG A 163 -10.50 -2.87 12.65
CA ARG A 163 -10.63 -1.48 12.24
C ARG A 163 -11.90 -1.27 11.42
N ALA A 164 -12.22 -2.18 10.50
CA ALA A 164 -13.46 -2.14 9.74
C ALA A 164 -14.71 -2.18 10.63
N LEU A 165 -14.66 -2.93 11.74
CA LEU A 165 -15.77 -3.01 12.72
C LEU A 165 -15.94 -1.73 13.56
N ASN A 166 -14.86 -0.97 13.75
CA ASN A 166 -14.84 0.18 14.66
C ASN A 166 -14.70 1.53 13.91
N ALA A 167 -14.75 1.51 12.57
CA ALA A 167 -14.61 2.74 11.79
C ALA A 167 -15.82 3.64 12.02
N SER A 168 -15.63 4.78 12.69
CA SER A 168 -16.51 5.94 12.57
C SER A 168 -16.17 6.66 11.28
N ASP A 169 -17.17 7.08 10.51
CA ASP A 169 -17.04 7.55 9.13
C ASP A 169 -16.07 8.72 8.90
N GLU A 170 -15.85 9.58 9.89
CA GLU A 170 -15.16 10.86 9.71
C GLU A 170 -13.64 10.77 9.51
N ASP A 171 -12.99 9.66 9.90
CA ASP A 171 -11.53 9.50 9.83
C ASP A 171 -11.09 8.23 9.06
N ALA A 172 -11.99 7.56 8.36
CA ALA A 172 -11.67 6.28 7.72
C ALA A 172 -10.73 6.45 6.51
N SER A 173 -10.84 7.58 5.79
CA SER A 173 -10.07 7.88 4.58
C SER A 173 -8.70 8.52 4.85
N LEU A 174 -8.41 8.93 6.10
CA LEU A 174 -7.18 9.60 6.45
C LEU A 174 -6.30 8.74 7.38
N PRO A 175 -4.95 8.77 7.20
CA PRO A 175 -4.06 8.05 8.09
C PRO A 175 -4.10 8.63 9.51
N PRO A 176 -4.10 7.77 10.57
CA PRO A 176 -4.16 8.21 11.94
C PRO A 176 -2.87 8.89 12.40
N THR A 177 -3.01 9.85 13.33
CA THR A 177 -1.91 10.60 13.93
C THR A 177 -1.32 9.89 15.15
N SER A 178 -1.05 8.60 15.04
CA SER A 178 -0.46 7.82 16.14
C SER A 178 1.05 8.01 16.22
N PRO A 179 1.66 7.98 17.41
CA PRO A 179 3.11 8.04 17.54
C PRO A 179 3.78 6.79 16.94
N LEU A 180 4.81 7.01 16.15
CA LEU A 180 5.64 5.99 15.54
C LEU A 180 7.08 6.13 16.01
N GLY A 181 7.83 5.03 16.00
CA GLY A 181 9.27 5.09 16.32
C GLY A 181 10.07 5.79 15.23
N ALA A 182 11.02 6.61 15.61
CA ALA A 182 11.97 7.21 14.66
C ALA A 182 12.73 6.11 13.90
N PHE A 183 13.17 6.44 12.68
CA PHE A 183 13.88 5.52 11.77
C PHE A 183 13.04 4.30 11.33
N SER A 184 11.73 4.37 11.46
CA SER A 184 10.80 3.38 10.89
C SER A 184 10.29 3.83 9.51
N GLU A 185 9.66 2.94 8.81
CA GLU A 185 8.99 3.23 7.54
C GLU A 185 7.49 3.08 7.68
N VAL A 186 6.74 3.78 6.85
CA VAL A 186 5.29 3.67 6.78
C VAL A 186 4.84 3.44 5.35
N VAL A 187 3.93 2.50 5.16
CA VAL A 187 3.29 2.23 3.88
C VAL A 187 1.80 2.51 4.02
N LEU A 188 1.31 3.45 3.22
CA LEU A 188 -0.09 3.87 3.21
C LEU A 188 -0.75 3.41 1.92
N PHE A 189 -1.88 2.70 2.03
CA PHE A 189 -2.66 2.20 0.91
C PHE A 189 -4.01 2.90 0.88
N SER A 190 -4.28 3.71 -0.15
CA SER A 190 -5.54 4.43 -0.36
C SER A 190 -5.66 4.82 -1.84
N ASP A 191 -6.78 5.40 -2.23
CA ASP A 191 -6.90 6.10 -3.51
C ASP A 191 -6.33 7.54 -3.43
N PHE A 192 -6.17 8.10 -2.23
CA PHE A 192 -5.66 9.46 -1.97
C PHE A 192 -6.38 10.53 -2.81
N LEU A 193 -7.69 10.40 -2.98
CA LEU A 193 -8.52 11.36 -3.69
C LEU A 193 -9.10 12.44 -2.77
N GLU A 194 -8.83 12.33 -1.48
CA GLU A 194 -9.19 13.36 -0.50
C GLU A 194 -8.54 14.71 -0.81
N PRO A 195 -9.18 15.82 -0.44
CA PRO A 195 -8.56 17.14 -0.54
C PRO A 195 -7.20 17.18 0.15
N LEU A 196 -6.18 17.72 -0.54
CA LEU A 196 -4.82 17.78 0.00
C LEU A 196 -4.72 18.58 1.29
N GLU A 197 -5.62 19.54 1.49
CA GLU A 197 -5.73 20.33 2.72
C GLU A 197 -6.00 19.46 3.96
N GLN A 198 -6.63 18.31 3.78
CA GLN A 198 -6.90 17.34 4.84
C GLN A 198 -5.79 16.28 4.95
N LEU A 199 -5.26 15.84 3.81
CA LEU A 199 -4.26 14.77 3.75
C LEU A 199 -2.87 15.27 4.18
N THR A 200 -2.43 16.43 3.69
CA THR A 200 -1.07 16.97 3.94
C THR A 200 -0.74 17.07 5.43
N PRO A 201 -1.61 17.60 6.31
CA PRO A 201 -1.28 17.65 7.73
C PRO A 201 -1.06 16.28 8.38
N ARG A 202 -1.76 15.25 7.89
CA ARG A 202 -1.58 13.87 8.37
C ARG A 202 -0.23 13.29 7.96
N LEU A 203 0.18 13.53 6.71
CA LEU A 203 1.48 13.10 6.19
C LEU A 203 2.64 13.83 6.89
N GLU A 204 2.52 15.14 7.08
CA GLU A 204 3.49 15.95 7.81
C GLU A 204 3.65 15.49 9.27
N HIS A 205 2.53 15.20 9.94
CA HIS A 205 2.57 14.69 11.30
C HIS A 205 3.37 13.39 11.42
N LEU A 206 3.24 12.49 10.45
CA LEU A 206 4.03 11.26 10.41
C LEU A 206 5.51 11.55 10.07
N ALA A 207 5.76 12.45 9.10
CA ALA A 207 7.12 12.78 8.66
C ALA A 207 7.96 13.46 9.75
N VAL A 208 7.37 14.35 10.56
CA VAL A 208 8.05 15.03 11.68
C VAL A 208 8.58 14.03 12.73
N GLN A 209 8.00 12.85 12.83
CA GLN A 209 8.48 11.77 13.71
C GLN A 209 9.76 11.07 13.18
N GLY A 210 10.29 11.51 12.04
CA GLY A 210 11.47 10.89 11.42
C GLY A 210 11.17 9.58 10.68
N VAL A 211 9.92 9.40 10.26
CA VAL A 211 9.46 8.22 9.52
C VAL A 211 9.59 8.48 8.01
N ARG A 212 10.05 7.48 7.26
CA ARG A 212 10.05 7.49 5.80
C ARG A 212 8.74 6.89 5.28
N GLY A 213 8.08 7.56 4.33
CA GLY A 213 6.77 7.16 3.84
C GLY A 213 6.75 6.66 2.40
N HIS A 214 5.88 5.69 2.16
CA HIS A 214 5.58 5.15 0.84
C HIS A 214 4.06 5.10 0.67
N LEU A 215 3.54 5.85 -0.30
CA LEU A 215 2.13 5.82 -0.65
C LEU A 215 1.91 4.85 -1.81
N VAL A 216 0.91 4.00 -1.68
CA VAL A 216 0.43 3.12 -2.75
C VAL A 216 -0.98 3.57 -3.10
N GLN A 217 -1.09 4.32 -4.18
CA GLN A 217 -2.37 4.77 -4.71
C GLN A 217 -3.04 3.61 -5.45
N VAL A 218 -4.17 3.16 -4.94
CA VAL A 218 -4.95 2.05 -5.51
C VAL A 218 -6.20 2.61 -6.20
N LEU A 219 -6.24 2.50 -7.51
CA LEU A 219 -7.32 3.03 -8.34
C LEU A 219 -8.03 1.92 -9.12
N ASP A 220 -9.32 2.10 -9.34
CA ASP A 220 -10.03 1.33 -10.37
C ASP A 220 -9.77 1.96 -11.75
N PRO A 221 -9.58 1.16 -12.82
CA PRO A 221 -9.34 1.70 -14.16
C PRO A 221 -10.42 2.69 -14.64
N ALA A 222 -11.67 2.53 -14.19
CA ALA A 222 -12.74 3.44 -14.55
C ALA A 222 -12.63 4.82 -13.87
N GLU A 223 -11.93 4.92 -12.74
CA GLU A 223 -11.66 6.20 -12.09
C GLU A 223 -10.62 7.02 -12.85
N GLU A 224 -9.76 6.41 -13.62
CA GLU A 224 -8.78 7.13 -14.44
C GLU A 224 -9.32 7.42 -15.85
N SER A 225 -9.95 6.43 -16.49
CA SER A 225 -10.41 6.53 -17.87
C SER A 225 -11.78 7.19 -18.06
N LEU A 226 -12.62 7.23 -17.01
CA LEU A 226 -14.03 7.65 -17.04
C LEU A 226 -14.77 7.08 -18.27
N PRO A 227 -14.93 5.75 -18.40
CA PRO A 227 -15.38 5.09 -19.63
C PRO A 227 -16.89 5.23 -19.90
N TYR A 228 -17.56 6.03 -19.10
CA TYR A 228 -19.02 6.20 -19.16
C TYR A 228 -19.45 7.10 -20.33
N THR A 229 -20.60 6.77 -20.92
CA THR A 229 -21.19 7.50 -22.05
C THR A 229 -22.68 7.71 -21.84
N GLY A 230 -23.21 8.76 -22.48
CA GLY A 230 -24.62 9.10 -22.40
C GLY A 230 -25.03 9.64 -21.03
N ARG A 231 -26.32 9.48 -20.71
CA ARG A 231 -26.85 9.93 -19.41
C ARG A 231 -26.43 9.00 -18.30
N THR A 232 -25.58 9.50 -17.42
CA THR A 232 -25.02 8.73 -16.31
C THR A 232 -25.25 9.46 -14.98
N GLU A 233 -25.68 8.74 -13.97
CA GLU A 233 -25.76 9.22 -12.59
C GLU A 233 -24.48 8.81 -11.85
N PHE A 234 -23.79 9.78 -11.27
CA PHE A 234 -22.63 9.58 -10.40
C PHE A 234 -23.06 9.86 -8.96
N THR A 235 -22.71 8.98 -8.06
CA THR A 235 -22.95 9.13 -6.63
C THR A 235 -21.61 9.19 -5.89
N ALA A 236 -21.41 10.24 -5.12
CA ALA A 236 -20.25 10.35 -4.25
C ALA A 236 -20.35 9.32 -3.12
N SER A 237 -19.35 8.47 -3.00
CA SER A 237 -19.37 7.36 -2.03
C SER A 237 -19.44 7.86 -0.58
N GLU A 238 -18.75 8.95 -0.27
CA GLU A 238 -18.62 9.46 1.10
C GLU A 238 -19.83 10.32 1.53
N THR A 239 -20.34 11.18 0.64
CA THR A 239 -21.41 12.13 0.99
C THR A 239 -22.79 11.68 0.56
N GLY A 240 -22.88 10.69 -0.34
CA GLY A 240 -24.13 10.27 -0.98
C GLY A 240 -24.68 11.30 -1.98
N GLU A 241 -23.96 12.40 -2.27
CA GLU A 241 -24.36 13.39 -3.25
C GLU A 241 -24.46 12.76 -4.64
N ARG A 242 -25.49 13.17 -5.37
CA ARG A 242 -25.76 12.66 -6.71
C ARG A 242 -25.60 13.75 -7.76
N MET A 243 -24.91 13.41 -8.82
CA MET A 243 -24.75 14.26 -10.01
C MET A 243 -25.22 13.50 -11.25
N ILE A 244 -26.13 14.07 -12.02
CA ILE A 244 -26.58 13.51 -13.28
C ILE A 244 -25.87 14.24 -14.41
N ALA A 245 -25.02 13.54 -15.14
CA ALA A 245 -24.43 14.02 -16.38
C ALA A 245 -25.32 13.63 -17.55
N GLY A 246 -25.75 14.60 -18.34
CA GLY A 246 -26.52 14.35 -19.56
C GLY A 246 -25.69 13.63 -20.64
N ARG A 247 -24.40 13.91 -20.68
CA ARG A 247 -23.38 13.27 -21.52
C ARG A 247 -22.11 13.08 -20.66
N ALA A 248 -21.91 11.88 -20.17
CA ALA A 248 -20.75 11.57 -19.31
C ALA A 248 -19.42 11.78 -20.04
N GLU A 249 -19.37 11.44 -21.33
CA GLU A 249 -18.18 11.63 -22.17
C GLU A 249 -17.71 13.08 -22.25
N SER A 250 -18.59 14.06 -22.11
CA SER A 250 -18.22 15.48 -22.11
C SER A 250 -17.47 15.92 -20.86
N LEU A 251 -17.49 15.13 -19.81
CA LEU A 251 -16.77 15.40 -18.55
C LEU A 251 -15.34 14.86 -18.56
N ARG A 252 -15.01 13.94 -19.48
CA ARG A 252 -13.77 13.14 -19.46
C ARG A 252 -12.51 13.99 -19.43
N GLU A 253 -12.38 14.94 -20.34
CA GLU A 253 -11.18 15.80 -20.40
C GLU A 253 -10.99 16.61 -19.11
N LYS A 254 -12.07 17.24 -18.64
CA LYS A 254 -12.03 18.04 -17.41
C LYS A 254 -11.73 17.19 -16.19
N TYR A 255 -12.31 16.01 -16.13
CA TYR A 255 -12.07 15.05 -15.05
C TYR A 255 -10.61 14.58 -15.04
N HIS A 256 -10.11 14.14 -16.21
CA HIS A 256 -8.73 13.71 -16.38
C HIS A 256 -7.73 14.82 -16.00
N ALA A 257 -7.94 16.05 -16.49
CA ALA A 257 -7.10 17.19 -16.12
C ALA A 257 -7.07 17.42 -14.60
N ARG A 258 -8.22 17.25 -13.92
CA ARG A 258 -8.30 17.38 -12.46
C ARG A 258 -7.58 16.26 -11.74
N MET A 259 -7.70 15.02 -12.21
CA MET A 259 -6.97 13.86 -11.65
C MET A 259 -5.46 14.02 -11.78
N VAL A 260 -4.99 14.47 -12.95
CA VAL A 260 -3.56 14.74 -13.19
C VAL A 260 -3.07 15.85 -12.25
N ALA A 261 -3.77 16.99 -12.19
CA ALA A 261 -3.39 18.11 -11.32
C ALA A 261 -3.36 17.71 -9.84
N HIS A 262 -4.32 16.92 -9.37
CA HIS A 262 -4.36 16.41 -8.00
C HIS A 262 -3.15 15.50 -7.72
N ARG A 263 -2.84 14.58 -8.63
CA ARG A 263 -1.69 13.67 -8.49
C ARG A 263 -0.36 14.42 -8.53
N GLU A 264 -0.22 15.42 -9.39
CA GLU A 264 0.97 16.28 -9.44
C GLU A 264 1.17 17.03 -8.11
N ALA A 265 0.10 17.64 -7.59
CA ALA A 265 0.16 18.33 -6.31
C ALA A 265 0.50 17.38 -5.15
N LEU A 266 -0.06 16.16 -5.13
CA LEU A 266 0.31 15.13 -4.15
C LEU A 266 1.79 14.74 -4.29
N MET A 267 2.29 14.56 -5.51
CA MET A 267 3.70 14.23 -5.74
C MET A 267 4.64 15.36 -5.29
N ASP A 268 4.25 16.62 -5.44
CA ASP A 268 5.03 17.77 -4.97
C ASP A 268 5.15 17.75 -3.43
N GLU A 269 4.06 17.49 -2.72
CA GLU A 269 4.08 17.31 -1.27
C GLU A 269 4.98 16.15 -0.85
N LEU A 270 4.88 15.01 -1.52
CA LEU A 270 5.70 13.85 -1.20
C LEU A 270 7.19 14.08 -1.48
N ARG A 271 7.54 14.83 -2.54
CA ARG A 271 8.94 15.22 -2.80
C ARG A 271 9.49 16.07 -1.67
N ARG A 272 8.69 17.02 -1.12
CA ARG A 272 9.08 17.84 0.03
C ARG A 272 9.36 16.99 1.26
N LEU A 273 8.55 15.96 1.49
CA LEU A 273 8.72 15.00 2.59
C LEU A 273 9.79 13.92 2.32
N LYS A 274 10.33 13.84 1.10
CA LYS A 274 11.22 12.75 0.61
C LYS A 274 10.52 11.38 0.68
N TRP A 275 9.21 11.36 0.46
CA TRP A 275 8.37 10.18 0.41
C TRP A 275 8.13 9.75 -1.03
N SER A 276 7.69 8.52 -1.23
CA SER A 276 7.44 7.98 -2.56
C SER A 276 5.96 7.70 -2.82
N LEU A 277 5.55 7.84 -4.08
CA LEU A 277 4.25 7.42 -4.59
C LEU A 277 4.42 6.24 -5.54
N LEU A 278 3.54 5.27 -5.43
CA LEU A 278 3.36 4.16 -6.36
C LEU A 278 1.89 4.09 -6.76
N VAL A 279 1.59 4.16 -8.04
CA VAL A 279 0.22 4.04 -8.56
C VAL A 279 -0.02 2.61 -9.01
N HIS A 280 -1.13 2.03 -8.58
CA HIS A 280 -1.55 0.67 -8.93
C HIS A 280 -3.02 0.64 -9.33
N HIS A 281 -3.32 0.02 -10.46
CA HIS A 281 -4.69 -0.20 -10.93
C HIS A 281 -5.15 -1.61 -10.60
N THR A 282 -6.41 -1.74 -10.20
CA THR A 282 -6.98 -3.00 -9.72
C THR A 282 -7.12 -4.09 -10.79
N ASP A 283 -7.03 -3.74 -12.08
CA ASP A 283 -6.96 -4.67 -13.22
C ASP A 283 -5.56 -5.25 -13.45
N ARG A 284 -4.52 -4.65 -12.84
CA ARG A 284 -3.13 -5.09 -12.99
C ARG A 284 -2.75 -6.14 -11.94
N PRO A 285 -1.74 -6.99 -12.23
CA PRO A 285 -1.22 -7.95 -11.27
C PRO A 285 -0.70 -7.27 -10.01
N PRO A 286 -1.01 -7.77 -8.79
CA PRO A 286 -0.54 -7.19 -7.54
C PRO A 286 0.97 -7.41 -7.30
N GLU A 287 1.61 -8.28 -8.04
CA GLU A 287 3.04 -8.60 -7.94
C GLU A 287 3.92 -7.41 -8.34
N GLU A 288 3.50 -6.63 -9.33
CA GLU A 288 4.26 -5.48 -9.85
C GLU A 288 4.50 -4.40 -8.77
N PRO A 289 3.45 -3.85 -8.11
CA PRO A 289 3.64 -2.85 -7.07
C PRO A 289 4.36 -3.41 -5.86
N LEU A 290 4.16 -4.68 -5.52
CA LEU A 290 4.86 -5.31 -4.40
C LEU A 290 6.36 -5.44 -4.63
N LEU A 291 6.77 -5.84 -5.83
CA LEU A 291 8.18 -5.94 -6.18
C LEU A 291 8.87 -4.57 -6.10
N THR A 292 8.21 -3.53 -6.64
CA THR A 292 8.71 -2.15 -6.62
C THR A 292 8.80 -1.61 -5.18
N LEU A 293 7.74 -1.82 -4.38
CA LEU A 293 7.70 -1.37 -2.99
C LEU A 293 8.73 -2.09 -2.13
N HIS A 294 8.88 -3.41 -2.30
CA HIS A 294 9.91 -4.19 -1.61
C HIS A 294 11.32 -3.70 -1.95
N ALA A 295 11.59 -3.38 -3.22
CA ALA A 295 12.88 -2.83 -3.64
C ALA A 295 13.18 -1.47 -2.99
N ARG A 296 12.17 -0.61 -2.85
CA ARG A 296 12.29 0.70 -2.17
C ARG A 296 12.58 0.55 -0.68
N LEU A 297 11.81 -0.32 0.01
CA LEU A 297 12.00 -0.62 1.43
C LEU A 297 13.38 -1.26 1.71
N ALA A 298 13.91 -2.03 0.76
CA ALA A 298 15.25 -2.61 0.84
C ALA A 298 16.38 -1.60 0.49
N GLY A 299 16.07 -0.31 0.30
CA GLY A 299 17.05 0.71 -0.08
C GLY A 299 17.62 0.55 -1.50
N LEU A 300 16.99 -0.27 -2.33
CA LEU A 300 17.35 -0.48 -3.72
C LEU A 300 16.61 0.57 -4.56
N GLU A 301 17.13 1.77 -4.65
CA GLU A 301 16.54 2.83 -5.46
C GLU A 301 16.52 2.43 -6.92
N HIS A 302 15.35 2.09 -7.41
CA HIS A 302 15.02 2.12 -8.82
C HIS A 302 13.97 3.20 -9.01
N ASP A 303 14.33 4.24 -9.76
CA ASP A 303 13.43 5.30 -10.21
C ASP A 303 12.28 4.66 -11.02
N TYR A 304 11.17 4.37 -10.35
CA TYR A 304 9.95 3.98 -11.04
C TYR A 304 9.33 5.24 -11.64
N ARG A 305 9.54 5.46 -12.94
CA ARG A 305 8.83 6.51 -13.67
C ARG A 305 7.44 5.96 -14.03
N TYR A 306 6.41 6.57 -13.47
CA TYR A 306 5.04 6.37 -13.95
C TYR A 306 5.01 6.57 -15.46
N ARG A 307 4.58 5.55 -16.18
CA ARG A 307 4.28 5.64 -17.61
C ARG A 307 2.76 5.67 -17.73
N PRO A 308 2.16 6.77 -18.15
CA PRO A 308 0.71 6.81 -18.39
C PRO A 308 0.32 5.70 -19.37
N PRO A 309 -0.91 5.17 -19.28
CA PRO A 309 -1.43 4.24 -20.28
C PRO A 309 -1.24 4.87 -21.65
N ALA A 310 -0.78 4.09 -22.62
CA ALA A 310 -0.67 4.57 -24.00
C ALA A 310 -2.06 5.04 -24.44
N GLU A 311 -2.18 6.30 -24.83
CA GLU A 311 -3.37 6.82 -25.49
C GLU A 311 -3.73 5.86 -26.62
N GLY A 312 -4.99 5.41 -26.63
CA GLY A 312 -5.45 4.33 -27.48
C GLY A 312 -5.05 4.53 -28.94
N LEU A 313 -4.48 3.51 -29.51
CA LEU A 313 -4.53 3.26 -30.94
C LEU A 313 -6.01 3.00 -31.32
N ASP A 314 -6.80 4.06 -31.40
CA ASP A 314 -7.96 4.11 -32.26
C ASP A 314 -7.49 4.63 -33.61
N ASP A 315 -7.71 3.80 -34.61
CA ASP A 315 -7.87 4.03 -36.04
C ASP A 315 -7.00 3.05 -36.84
N ASP A 316 -7.60 1.89 -37.10
CA ASP A 316 -7.51 1.24 -38.42
C ASP A 316 -8.48 0.03 -38.45
N ILE A 317 -9.79 0.33 -38.46
CA ILE A 317 -10.76 -0.59 -39.08
C ILE A 317 -11.23 0.12 -40.35
N ALA A 318 -10.45 -0.05 -41.43
CA ALA A 318 -10.92 0.25 -42.77
C ALA A 318 -12.11 -0.68 -43.13
N PRO A 319 -13.22 -0.19 -43.69
CA PRO A 319 -14.28 -1.06 -44.15
C PRO A 319 -13.81 -1.84 -45.35
N ALA A 320 -13.82 -3.18 -45.26
CA ALA A 320 -13.63 -4.07 -46.40
C ALA A 320 -14.74 -3.78 -47.42
N GLY A 321 -14.32 -3.25 -48.58
CA GLY A 321 -15.18 -2.91 -49.67
C GLY A 321 -15.88 -4.12 -50.29
N ALA A 322 -17.09 -3.88 -50.68
CA ALA A 322 -17.89 -4.70 -51.57
C ALA A 322 -17.23 -4.84 -52.95
N ALA A 323 -17.13 -6.05 -53.43
CA ALA A 323 -17.24 -6.44 -54.84
C ALA A 323 -17.68 -7.90 -54.91
#